data_47e96d18706d102c5c574682105b699a
#
_entry.id   47e96d18706d102c5c574682105b699a
#
_cell.length_a   1.000
_cell.length_b   1.000
_cell.length_c   1.000
_cell.angle_alpha   90.00
_cell.angle_beta   90.00
_cell.angle_gamma   90.00
#
_symmetry.space_group_name_H-M   'P 1'
#
loop_
_entity.id
_entity.type
_entity.pdbx_description
1 polymer ?
#
loop_
_entity_poly.entity_id
_entity_poly.type
_entity_poly.pdbx_seq_one_letter_code
_entity_poly.pdbx_strand_id
1 'polypeptide(L)'
;MAKQYETVIGLEVHVELATATKIFCGCSTKFGAAPNTHTCPVCTGMPGSLPVLNKKVVEYALALGMAANCEINRYCRFDRKNYFYPDNPQNYQISQLYLPICHDGHLEITTENGKKTIRIHEMHMEEDAGKLIHDEWEDCSLVDYNRSGVPLIEIVSEPDMRTAEEVIAYLEKLRMICQYLGISDCKLQEGSMRVDVNLSVREVGSDHMGTRTEMKNLNSFKAITHAIEGERERQIELLEEGKEVIQETRRWDDNKESSHAMRSKEDAKDYRYFPDPDLQPMQIPTEWMEQIRSRQPEFQEERAARYEEQYGLPAYDASILTQTKHMADMFEQTADLCGNPKKTANWLMGEGLRLLKEKGMEAEDMDFTPKHLADLIQAVEGGKINQANAKKVFAKILEDDVEPIAYMEKEGLLMVSDSGAIEAAVDQVLAENPKTVEEFHSGKEKVLGFLVGQVMKKMRGKADPGMVNELLRKKL
;
A
#
# COMPACT_ATOMS: atom_id res chain seq x y z
N MET A 1 -24.41 -37.17 -11.05
CA MET A 1 -24.09 -36.08 -10.10
C MET A 1 -23.49 -34.98 -10.92
N ALA A 2 -23.81 -33.74 -10.65
CA ALA A 2 -23.12 -32.62 -11.32
C ALA A 2 -21.60 -32.67 -10.97
N LYS A 3 -20.74 -32.48 -11.92
CA LYS A 3 -19.31 -32.43 -11.69
C LYS A 3 -18.99 -31.21 -10.82
N GLN A 4 -18.11 -31.38 -9.85
CA GLN A 4 -17.59 -30.26 -9.05
C GLN A 4 -16.19 -29.93 -9.55
N TYR A 5 -15.94 -28.64 -9.74
CA TYR A 5 -14.67 -28.14 -10.25
C TYR A 5 -13.95 -27.32 -9.19
N GLU A 6 -12.62 -27.44 -9.16
CA GLU A 6 -11.74 -26.57 -8.41
C GLU A 6 -10.82 -25.79 -9.34
N THR A 7 -10.51 -24.56 -8.96
CA THR A 7 -9.57 -23.70 -9.65
C THR A 7 -8.17 -23.95 -9.09
N VAL A 8 -7.16 -23.92 -9.94
CA VAL A 8 -5.73 -23.98 -9.55
C VAL A 8 -5.05 -22.75 -10.07
N ILE A 9 -4.49 -21.94 -9.18
CA ILE A 9 -3.97 -20.63 -9.50
C ILE A 9 -2.54 -20.49 -8.99
N GLY A 10 -1.64 -20.02 -9.88
CA GLY A 10 -0.30 -19.54 -9.59
C GLY A 10 -0.14 -18.11 -10.13
N LEU A 11 0.78 -17.36 -9.57
CA LEU A 11 1.04 -15.98 -9.93
C LEU A 11 2.49 -15.77 -10.34
N GLU A 12 2.68 -14.87 -11.30
CA GLU A 12 3.94 -14.19 -11.57
C GLU A 12 3.75 -12.71 -11.19
N VAL A 13 4.51 -12.26 -10.20
CA VAL A 13 4.39 -10.89 -9.68
C VAL A 13 5.70 -10.15 -9.90
N HIS A 14 5.64 -9.07 -10.68
CA HIS A 14 6.79 -8.20 -10.93
C HIS A 14 6.69 -6.97 -10.04
N VAL A 15 7.76 -6.65 -9.34
CA VAL A 15 7.86 -5.49 -8.45
C VAL A 15 9.03 -4.62 -8.89
N GLU A 16 8.74 -3.37 -9.32
CA GLU A 16 9.78 -2.37 -9.58
C GLU A 16 10.40 -1.91 -8.26
N LEU A 17 11.74 -1.89 -8.21
CA LEU A 17 12.47 -1.53 -7.00
C LEU A 17 12.74 -0.03 -6.92
N ALA A 18 12.47 0.55 -5.76
CA ALA A 18 12.66 1.98 -5.44
C ALA A 18 14.15 2.34 -5.23
N THR A 19 15.01 1.96 -6.18
CA THR A 19 16.40 2.37 -6.19
C THR A 19 16.57 3.73 -6.89
N ALA A 20 17.57 4.51 -6.50
CA ALA A 20 17.82 5.79 -7.14
C ALA A 20 18.31 5.67 -8.59
N THR A 21 18.93 4.52 -8.92
CA THR A 21 19.50 4.25 -10.25
C THR A 21 19.06 2.89 -10.77
N LYS A 22 19.08 2.73 -12.08
CA LYS A 22 18.76 1.49 -12.78
C LYS A 22 19.65 0.32 -12.35
N ILE A 23 19.26 -0.90 -12.74
CA ILE A 23 19.94 -2.13 -12.30
C ILE A 23 21.37 -2.23 -12.80
N PHE A 24 21.65 -1.78 -14.04
CA PHE A 24 22.95 -1.95 -14.66
C PHE A 24 23.63 -0.64 -15.10
N CYS A 25 23.05 0.53 -14.76
CA CYS A 25 23.64 1.84 -15.07
C CYS A 25 23.26 2.91 -14.04
N GLY A 26 23.83 4.11 -14.19
CA GLY A 26 23.59 5.24 -13.28
C GLY A 26 22.37 6.12 -13.63
N CYS A 27 21.54 5.75 -14.62
CA CYS A 27 20.36 6.54 -14.97
C CYS A 27 19.30 6.47 -13.85
N SER A 28 18.55 7.57 -13.70
CA SER A 28 17.48 7.67 -12.71
C SER A 28 16.34 6.69 -13.00
N THR A 29 15.74 6.14 -11.95
CA THR A 29 14.51 5.33 -12.00
C THR A 29 13.25 6.17 -11.77
N LYS A 30 13.38 7.48 -11.55
CA LYS A 30 12.26 8.34 -11.18
C LYS A 30 11.19 8.36 -12.26
N PHE A 31 9.95 8.02 -11.86
CA PHE A 31 8.77 8.01 -12.71
C PHE A 31 8.35 9.42 -13.16
N GLY A 32 7.69 9.52 -14.33
CA GLY A 32 7.06 10.77 -14.81
C GLY A 32 7.99 11.76 -15.51
N ALA A 33 9.25 11.40 -15.79
CA ALA A 33 10.14 12.25 -16.58
C ALA A 33 9.73 12.29 -18.07
N ALA A 34 10.15 13.34 -18.80
CA ALA A 34 9.92 13.41 -20.24
C ALA A 34 10.55 12.19 -20.95
N PRO A 35 9.91 11.66 -22.03
CA PRO A 35 10.37 10.47 -22.72
C PRO A 35 11.86 10.51 -23.12
N ASN A 36 12.55 9.41 -22.92
CA ASN A 36 13.97 9.23 -23.29
C ASN A 36 14.97 10.21 -22.66
N THR A 37 14.63 10.78 -21.47
CA THR A 37 15.54 11.67 -20.73
C THR A 37 16.36 10.96 -19.66
N HIS A 38 15.92 9.78 -19.19
CA HIS A 38 16.62 8.93 -18.24
C HIS A 38 17.28 7.75 -18.96
N THR A 39 18.10 8.03 -19.96
CA THR A 39 18.75 7.02 -20.79
C THR A 39 20.25 7.24 -20.92
N CYS A 40 21.00 6.17 -21.18
CA CYS A 40 22.44 6.20 -21.48
C CYS A 40 22.79 5.04 -22.43
N PRO A 41 24.02 4.97 -22.97
CA PRO A 41 24.42 3.89 -23.85
C PRO A 41 24.20 2.48 -23.29
N VAL A 42 24.24 2.28 -21.97
CA VAL A 42 24.02 0.96 -21.36
C VAL A 42 22.54 0.55 -21.47
N CYS A 43 21.63 1.36 -20.90
CA CYS A 43 20.20 1.00 -20.89
C CYS A 43 19.51 1.15 -22.27
N THR A 44 20.18 1.70 -23.27
CA THR A 44 19.74 1.71 -24.67
C THR A 44 20.44 0.64 -25.53
N GLY A 45 21.25 -0.23 -24.93
CA GLY A 45 21.88 -1.36 -25.61
C GLY A 45 22.87 -0.98 -26.69
N MET A 46 23.57 0.15 -26.55
CA MET A 46 24.53 0.60 -27.57
C MET A 46 25.77 -0.30 -27.63
N PRO A 47 26.30 -0.59 -28.82
CA PRO A 47 27.49 -1.41 -28.96
C PRO A 47 28.68 -0.92 -28.14
N GLY A 48 29.31 -1.85 -27.41
CA GLY A 48 30.48 -1.56 -26.56
C GLY A 48 30.19 -1.06 -25.16
N SER A 49 28.90 -0.87 -24.81
CA SER A 49 28.51 -0.59 -23.43
C SER A 49 28.45 -1.90 -22.61
N LEU A 50 28.83 -1.81 -21.32
CA LEU A 50 28.83 -2.95 -20.40
C LEU A 50 27.96 -2.66 -19.19
N PRO A 51 27.17 -3.65 -18.71
CA PRO A 51 26.37 -3.52 -17.50
C PRO A 51 27.22 -3.50 -16.23
N VAL A 52 26.81 -2.74 -15.23
CA VAL A 52 27.40 -2.75 -13.89
C VAL A 52 26.28 -2.90 -12.86
N LEU A 53 26.28 -4.01 -12.15
CA LEU A 53 25.20 -4.37 -11.21
C LEU A 53 25.09 -3.37 -10.05
N ASN A 54 23.90 -2.87 -9.82
CA ASN A 54 23.54 -2.03 -8.69
C ASN A 54 23.46 -2.88 -7.40
N LYS A 55 24.37 -2.65 -6.46
CA LYS A 55 24.41 -3.36 -5.17
C LYS A 55 23.09 -3.24 -4.39
N LYS A 56 22.40 -2.11 -4.48
CA LYS A 56 21.15 -1.88 -3.75
C LYS A 56 20.02 -2.80 -4.23
N VAL A 57 20.00 -3.16 -5.50
CA VAL A 57 19.05 -4.14 -6.05
C VAL A 57 19.23 -5.50 -5.39
N VAL A 58 20.48 -5.95 -5.25
CA VAL A 58 20.79 -7.22 -4.56
C VAL A 58 20.38 -7.15 -3.08
N GLU A 59 20.65 -6.04 -2.39
CA GLU A 59 20.21 -5.85 -0.99
C GLU A 59 18.70 -5.96 -0.85
N TYR A 60 17.94 -5.35 -1.76
CA TYR A 60 16.48 -5.41 -1.75
C TYR A 60 15.96 -6.80 -2.06
N ALA A 61 16.54 -7.50 -3.04
CA ALA A 61 16.17 -8.88 -3.36
C ALA A 61 16.41 -9.83 -2.19
N LEU A 62 17.57 -9.70 -1.52
CA LEU A 62 17.89 -10.49 -0.32
C LEU A 62 16.93 -10.18 0.84
N ALA A 63 16.62 -8.90 1.07
CA ALA A 63 15.69 -8.50 2.12
C ALA A 63 14.28 -9.07 1.89
N LEU A 64 13.78 -9.00 0.65
CA LEU A 64 12.49 -9.57 0.28
C LEU A 64 12.48 -11.11 0.39
N GLY A 65 13.51 -11.77 -0.13
CA GLY A 65 13.64 -13.22 -0.03
C GLY A 65 13.64 -13.72 1.42
N MET A 66 14.37 -13.04 2.32
CA MET A 66 14.36 -13.37 3.75
C MET A 66 12.99 -13.14 4.40
N ALA A 67 12.30 -12.05 4.07
CA ALA A 67 10.97 -11.74 4.60
C ALA A 67 9.89 -12.71 4.08
N ALA A 68 10.10 -13.28 2.91
CA ALA A 68 9.24 -14.29 2.30
C ALA A 68 9.69 -15.74 2.61
N ASN A 69 10.56 -15.94 3.60
CA ASN A 69 11.07 -17.24 4.06
C ASN A 69 11.72 -18.07 2.95
N CYS A 70 12.34 -17.43 1.96
CA CYS A 70 13.04 -18.13 0.87
C CYS A 70 14.42 -18.63 1.31
N GLU A 71 14.88 -19.71 0.68
CA GLU A 71 16.27 -20.11 0.67
C GLU A 71 17.07 -19.19 -0.26
N ILE A 72 18.18 -18.64 0.24
CA ILE A 72 19.04 -17.73 -0.53
C ILE A 72 20.14 -18.52 -1.24
N ASN A 73 20.21 -18.38 -2.56
CA ASN A 73 21.31 -18.91 -3.34
C ASN A 73 22.59 -18.10 -3.08
N ARG A 74 23.52 -18.72 -2.36
CA ARG A 74 24.82 -18.12 -2.02
C ARG A 74 25.70 -17.86 -3.23
N TYR A 75 25.44 -18.55 -4.31
CA TYR A 75 26.05 -18.39 -5.63
C TYR A 75 24.94 -18.27 -6.67
N CYS A 76 24.79 -17.10 -7.26
CA CYS A 76 23.79 -16.82 -8.28
C CYS A 76 24.40 -16.02 -9.44
N ARG A 77 23.73 -16.03 -10.57
CA ARG A 77 24.19 -15.32 -11.77
C ARG A 77 23.03 -14.82 -12.60
N PHE A 78 23.35 -13.91 -13.50
CA PHE A 78 22.42 -13.47 -14.54
C PHE A 78 22.53 -14.32 -15.81
N ASP A 79 21.41 -14.45 -16.48
CA ASP A 79 21.27 -15.10 -17.78
C ASP A 79 20.65 -14.12 -18.77
N ARG A 80 20.86 -14.33 -20.08
CA ARG A 80 20.22 -13.56 -21.14
C ARG A 80 18.99 -14.30 -21.65
N LYS A 81 17.82 -13.63 -21.56
CA LYS A 81 16.54 -14.05 -22.17
C LYS A 81 16.42 -13.38 -23.52
N ASN A 82 16.66 -14.13 -24.60
CA ASN A 82 16.76 -13.55 -25.93
C ASN A 82 15.39 -13.45 -26.64
N TYR A 83 14.99 -12.23 -26.97
CA TYR A 83 13.82 -11.95 -27.79
C TYR A 83 13.92 -10.59 -28.45
N PHE A 84 13.30 -10.44 -29.64
CA PHE A 84 13.28 -9.18 -30.37
C PHE A 84 11.95 -8.48 -30.15
N TYR A 85 12.03 -7.29 -29.54
CA TYR A 85 10.89 -6.40 -29.41
C TYR A 85 11.36 -4.95 -29.35
N PRO A 86 10.60 -3.96 -29.87
CA PRO A 86 11.09 -2.57 -29.94
C PRO A 86 11.46 -1.95 -28.61
N ASP A 87 10.82 -2.35 -27.50
CA ASP A 87 11.10 -1.89 -26.15
C ASP A 87 12.28 -2.60 -25.47
N ASN A 88 12.83 -3.63 -26.12
CA ASN A 88 14.00 -4.38 -25.66
C ASN A 88 15.22 -4.03 -26.52
N PRO A 89 15.95 -2.92 -26.21
CA PRO A 89 16.91 -2.30 -27.12
C PRO A 89 18.13 -3.16 -27.45
N GLN A 90 18.51 -4.05 -26.56
CA GLN A 90 19.65 -4.96 -26.75
C GLN A 90 19.24 -6.33 -27.34
N ASN A 91 17.94 -6.53 -27.63
CA ASN A 91 17.36 -7.78 -28.13
C ASN A 91 17.50 -8.98 -27.19
N TYR A 92 17.83 -8.73 -25.93
CA TYR A 92 17.76 -9.68 -24.82
C TYR A 92 17.44 -8.90 -23.54
N GLN A 93 16.82 -9.58 -22.60
CA GLN A 93 16.61 -9.09 -21.25
C GLN A 93 17.61 -9.80 -20.32
N ILE A 94 18.28 -9.06 -19.44
CA ILE A 94 19.11 -9.65 -18.38
C ILE A 94 18.19 -10.04 -17.23
N SER A 95 18.18 -11.34 -16.91
CA SER A 95 17.31 -11.97 -15.92
C SER A 95 18.07 -13.09 -15.23
N GLN A 96 17.40 -13.95 -14.45
CA GLN A 96 18.00 -15.13 -13.82
C GLN A 96 17.08 -16.33 -14.03
N LEU A 97 17.52 -17.36 -14.73
CA LEU A 97 16.74 -18.59 -14.91
C LEU A 97 17.29 -19.76 -14.10
N TYR A 98 18.59 -20.05 -14.25
CA TYR A 98 19.15 -21.27 -13.71
C TYR A 98 19.59 -21.15 -12.24
N LEU A 99 19.96 -19.96 -11.82
CA LEU A 99 20.45 -19.68 -10.47
C LEU A 99 19.83 -18.34 -9.97
N PRO A 100 18.53 -18.33 -9.70
CA PRO A 100 17.85 -17.18 -9.15
C PRO A 100 18.43 -16.78 -7.79
N ILE A 101 18.18 -15.55 -7.35
CA ILE A 101 18.70 -15.05 -6.06
C ILE A 101 18.15 -15.84 -4.88
N CYS A 102 16.91 -16.32 -4.94
CA CYS A 102 16.30 -17.15 -3.90
C CYS A 102 15.16 -18.02 -4.45
N HIS A 103 14.81 -19.07 -3.69
CA HIS A 103 13.81 -20.07 -4.07
C HIS A 103 13.15 -20.70 -2.82
N ASP A 104 12.14 -21.55 -3.04
CA ASP A 104 11.48 -22.36 -2.00
C ASP A 104 10.99 -21.54 -0.80
N GLY A 105 10.41 -20.38 -1.08
CA GLY A 105 9.82 -19.51 -0.07
C GLY A 105 8.37 -19.84 0.25
N HIS A 106 7.81 -19.08 1.19
CA HIS A 106 6.39 -19.16 1.48
C HIS A 106 5.88 -17.92 2.22
N LEU A 107 4.59 -17.63 2.05
CA LEU A 107 3.85 -16.64 2.83
C LEU A 107 2.60 -17.29 3.43
N GLU A 108 2.29 -16.95 4.69
CA GLU A 108 1.04 -17.29 5.32
C GLU A 108 0.01 -16.19 5.03
N ILE A 109 -1.13 -16.57 4.44
CA ILE A 109 -2.27 -15.69 4.20
C ILE A 109 -3.41 -16.05 5.15
N THR A 110 -4.28 -15.09 5.41
CA THR A 110 -5.50 -15.28 6.20
C THR A 110 -6.70 -14.86 5.36
N THR A 111 -7.68 -15.74 5.23
CA THR A 111 -8.96 -15.53 4.55
C THR A 111 -10.11 -15.84 5.49
N GLU A 112 -11.36 -15.66 5.06
CA GLU A 112 -12.53 -16.10 5.83
C GLU A 112 -12.50 -17.60 6.15
N ASN A 113 -11.83 -18.41 5.31
CA ASN A 113 -11.66 -19.85 5.49
C ASN A 113 -10.51 -20.24 6.43
N GLY A 114 -9.80 -19.27 7.00
CA GLY A 114 -8.68 -19.46 7.92
C GLY A 114 -7.31 -19.18 7.29
N LYS A 115 -6.27 -19.69 7.95
CA LYS A 115 -4.89 -19.52 7.53
C LYS A 115 -4.47 -20.54 6.48
N LYS A 116 -3.70 -20.11 5.49
CA LYS A 116 -3.14 -20.95 4.43
C LYS A 116 -1.74 -20.52 4.08
N THR A 117 -0.85 -21.48 3.90
CA THR A 117 0.50 -21.25 3.40
C THR A 117 0.50 -21.32 1.88
N ILE A 118 0.99 -20.27 1.23
CA ILE A 118 1.23 -20.21 -0.21
C ILE A 118 2.73 -20.26 -0.43
N ARG A 119 3.19 -21.27 -1.17
CA ARG A 119 4.60 -21.45 -1.48
C ARG A 119 5.04 -20.52 -2.62
N ILE A 120 6.29 -20.12 -2.55
CA ILE A 120 6.97 -19.34 -3.59
C ILE A 120 8.01 -20.28 -4.23
N HIS A 121 7.89 -20.47 -5.53
CA HIS A 121 8.81 -21.29 -6.31
C HIS A 121 10.20 -20.64 -6.34
N GLU A 122 10.25 -19.39 -6.80
CA GLU A 122 11.48 -18.61 -6.88
C GLU A 122 11.21 -17.11 -6.86
N MET A 123 12.28 -16.35 -6.60
CA MET A 123 12.37 -14.92 -6.87
C MET A 123 13.67 -14.67 -7.60
N HIS A 124 13.60 -13.85 -8.64
CA HIS A 124 14.79 -13.48 -9.40
C HIS A 124 14.81 -12.00 -9.76
N MET A 125 16.03 -11.50 -9.95
CA MET A 125 16.26 -10.11 -10.36
C MET A 125 16.29 -10.03 -11.89
N GLU A 126 15.70 -8.99 -12.43
CA GLU A 126 15.73 -8.70 -13.86
C GLU A 126 15.65 -7.19 -14.14
N GLU A 127 15.89 -6.81 -15.39
CA GLU A 127 15.68 -5.46 -15.88
C GLU A 127 14.30 -5.31 -16.53
N ASP A 128 13.66 -4.15 -16.36
CA ASP A 128 12.43 -3.85 -17.09
C ASP A 128 12.71 -3.45 -18.54
N ALA A 129 11.75 -3.69 -19.42
CA ALA A 129 11.76 -3.21 -20.79
C ALA A 129 11.32 -1.74 -20.89
N GLY A 130 11.55 -1.11 -22.04
CA GLY A 130 11.01 0.20 -22.36
C GLY A 130 9.48 0.21 -22.43
N LYS A 131 8.91 1.35 -22.78
CA LYS A 131 7.46 1.51 -22.95
C LYS A 131 7.15 1.76 -24.43
N LEU A 132 6.21 0.99 -24.98
CA LEU A 132 5.64 1.26 -26.29
C LEU A 132 4.38 2.11 -26.15
N ILE A 133 4.28 3.14 -26.98
CA ILE A 133 3.11 3.99 -27.11
C ILE A 133 2.65 3.87 -28.56
N HIS A 134 1.53 3.20 -28.76
CA HIS A 134 0.91 3.07 -30.08
C HIS A 134 0.16 4.36 -30.39
N ASP A 135 0.47 4.96 -31.54
CA ASP A 135 -0.26 6.13 -32.02
C ASP A 135 -1.57 5.66 -32.67
N GLU A 136 -2.69 6.29 -32.30
CA GLU A 136 -4.01 5.95 -32.86
C GLU A 136 -4.24 6.58 -34.24
N TRP A 137 -3.46 7.57 -34.62
CA TRP A 137 -3.63 8.37 -35.83
C TRP A 137 -2.59 8.07 -36.91
N GLU A 138 -1.41 7.65 -36.50
CA GLU A 138 -0.32 7.28 -37.40
C GLU A 138 0.01 5.79 -37.24
N ASP A 139 0.31 5.10 -38.35
CA ASP A 139 0.75 3.70 -38.32
C ASP A 139 2.20 3.58 -37.80
N CYS A 140 2.39 4.04 -36.57
CA CYS A 140 3.68 4.00 -35.89
C CYS A 140 3.54 3.69 -34.40
N SER A 141 4.66 3.29 -33.78
CA SER A 141 4.79 3.14 -32.35
C SER A 141 5.99 3.95 -31.86
N LEU A 142 5.76 4.78 -30.85
CA LEU A 142 6.82 5.52 -30.17
C LEU A 142 7.41 4.65 -29.06
N VAL A 143 8.72 4.75 -28.85
CA VAL A 143 9.41 3.98 -27.81
C VAL A 143 10.02 4.94 -26.79
N ASP A 144 9.66 4.74 -25.52
CA ASP A 144 10.27 5.43 -24.40
C ASP A 144 11.13 4.45 -23.58
N TYR A 145 12.44 4.70 -23.59
CA TYR A 145 13.42 3.89 -22.86
C TYR A 145 13.69 4.37 -21.42
N ASN A 146 12.92 5.31 -20.88
CA ASN A 146 13.09 5.74 -19.49
C ASN A 146 12.93 4.57 -18.52
N ARG A 147 12.03 3.63 -18.80
CA ARG A 147 11.82 2.44 -17.99
C ARG A 147 12.84 1.31 -18.28
N SER A 148 13.43 1.25 -19.48
CA SER A 148 14.41 0.23 -19.83
C SER A 148 15.57 0.18 -18.83
N GLY A 149 15.78 -0.98 -18.21
CA GLY A 149 16.79 -1.18 -17.16
C GLY A 149 16.34 -0.75 -15.75
N VAL A 150 15.08 -0.36 -15.52
CA VAL A 150 14.53 -0.20 -14.16
C VAL A 150 14.60 -1.57 -13.46
N PRO A 151 15.08 -1.64 -12.21
CA PRO A 151 15.23 -2.93 -11.53
C PRO A 151 13.88 -3.54 -11.19
N LEU A 152 13.72 -4.83 -11.50
CA LEU A 152 12.58 -5.65 -11.13
C LEU A 152 13.01 -6.84 -10.28
N ILE A 153 12.09 -7.27 -9.42
CA ILE A 153 12.07 -8.64 -8.89
C ILE A 153 10.81 -9.30 -9.42
N GLU A 154 10.97 -10.45 -10.06
CA GLU A 154 9.86 -11.35 -10.39
C GLU A 154 9.74 -12.38 -9.25
N ILE A 155 8.52 -12.56 -8.77
CA ILE A 155 8.14 -13.52 -7.72
C ILE A 155 7.18 -14.52 -8.33
N VAL A 156 7.60 -15.77 -8.42
CA VAL A 156 6.80 -16.87 -8.98
C VAL A 156 6.23 -17.71 -7.85
N SER A 157 4.92 -17.77 -7.71
CA SER A 157 4.28 -18.63 -6.71
C SER A 157 4.12 -20.06 -7.23
N GLU A 158 4.05 -21.03 -6.30
CA GLU A 158 3.49 -22.34 -6.60
C GLU A 158 1.96 -22.22 -6.84
N PRO A 159 1.32 -23.17 -7.57
CA PRO A 159 -0.12 -23.12 -7.88
C PRO A 159 -0.97 -23.59 -6.68
N ASP A 160 -0.75 -22.98 -5.54
CA ASP A 160 -1.40 -23.36 -4.28
C ASP A 160 -2.76 -22.69 -4.07
N MET A 161 -3.02 -21.55 -4.74
CA MET A 161 -4.25 -20.78 -4.58
C MET A 161 -5.43 -21.42 -5.32
N ARG A 162 -6.64 -21.23 -4.77
CA ARG A 162 -7.88 -21.83 -5.27
C ARG A 162 -9.00 -20.83 -5.52
N THR A 163 -8.90 -19.63 -4.94
CA THR A 163 -9.93 -18.59 -5.03
C THR A 163 -9.31 -17.22 -5.30
N ALA A 164 -10.13 -16.31 -5.82
CA ALA A 164 -9.71 -14.91 -5.98
C ALA A 164 -9.39 -14.25 -4.63
N GLU A 165 -10.13 -14.61 -3.55
CA GLU A 165 -9.85 -14.13 -2.19
C GLU A 165 -8.44 -14.49 -1.73
N GLU A 166 -8.01 -15.75 -1.93
CA GLU A 166 -6.65 -16.20 -1.61
C GLU A 166 -5.59 -15.44 -2.42
N VAL A 167 -5.85 -15.15 -3.70
CA VAL A 167 -4.97 -14.36 -4.57
C VAL A 167 -4.82 -12.94 -4.04
N ILE A 168 -5.93 -12.28 -3.71
CA ILE A 168 -5.88 -10.92 -3.17
C ILE A 168 -5.15 -10.87 -1.82
N ALA A 169 -5.44 -11.82 -0.92
CA ALA A 169 -4.76 -11.91 0.38
C ALA A 169 -3.24 -12.11 0.22
N TYR A 170 -2.80 -12.92 -0.74
CA TYR A 170 -1.38 -13.12 -1.06
C TYR A 170 -0.74 -11.82 -1.60
N LEU A 171 -1.39 -11.15 -2.53
CA LEU A 171 -0.89 -9.91 -3.13
C LEU A 171 -0.83 -8.76 -2.11
N GLU A 172 -1.82 -8.63 -1.25
CA GLU A 172 -1.83 -7.65 -0.16
C GLU A 172 -0.69 -7.93 0.84
N LYS A 173 -0.46 -9.19 1.19
CA LYS A 173 0.65 -9.59 2.06
C LYS A 173 2.00 -9.25 1.43
N LEU A 174 2.19 -9.57 0.16
CA LEU A 174 3.43 -9.28 -0.58
C LEU A 174 3.66 -7.76 -0.70
N ARG A 175 2.62 -7.01 -1.06
CA ARG A 175 2.64 -5.54 -1.12
C ARG A 175 3.05 -4.94 0.22
N MET A 176 2.43 -5.38 1.30
CA MET A 176 2.75 -4.94 2.65
C MET A 176 4.21 -5.19 3.01
N ILE A 177 4.75 -6.38 2.71
CA ILE A 177 6.17 -6.71 2.95
C ILE A 177 7.07 -5.75 2.15
N CYS A 178 6.81 -5.53 0.86
CA CYS A 178 7.60 -4.61 0.02
C CYS A 178 7.58 -3.18 0.57
N GLN A 179 6.43 -2.69 1.01
CA GLN A 179 6.29 -1.35 1.58
C GLN A 179 6.98 -1.22 2.95
N TYR A 180 6.87 -2.22 3.82
CA TYR A 180 7.58 -2.24 5.11
C TYR A 180 9.09 -2.26 4.95
N LEU A 181 9.60 -2.99 3.98
CA LEU A 181 11.02 -3.00 3.61
C LEU A 181 11.47 -1.70 2.91
N GLY A 182 10.53 -0.89 2.43
CA GLY A 182 10.83 0.32 1.66
C GLY A 182 11.47 0.03 0.30
N ILE A 183 11.17 -1.13 -0.29
CA ILE A 183 11.76 -1.57 -1.56
C ILE A 183 10.93 -1.21 -2.78
N SER A 184 9.63 -0.97 -2.61
CA SER A 184 8.69 -0.56 -3.66
C SER A 184 7.44 0.08 -3.04
N ASP A 185 6.76 0.94 -3.80
CA ASP A 185 5.43 1.45 -3.47
C ASP A 185 4.31 0.51 -3.91
N CYS A 186 4.62 -0.46 -4.79
CA CYS A 186 3.70 -1.50 -5.26
C CYS A 186 2.36 -0.97 -5.80
N LYS A 187 2.39 0.06 -6.62
CA LYS A 187 1.21 0.65 -7.25
C LYS A 187 0.86 -0.06 -8.56
N LEU A 188 -0.23 -0.81 -8.58
CA LEU A 188 -0.72 -1.49 -9.79
C LEU A 188 -1.04 -0.52 -10.93
N GLN A 189 -1.62 0.65 -10.63
CA GLN A 189 -2.02 1.64 -11.62
C GLN A 189 -0.84 2.34 -12.30
N GLU A 190 0.27 2.52 -11.59
CA GLU A 190 1.50 3.11 -12.11
C GLU A 190 2.44 2.05 -12.73
N GLY A 191 2.14 0.75 -12.50
CA GLY A 191 2.89 -0.39 -13.02
C GLY A 191 4.11 -0.76 -12.20
N SER A 192 4.32 -0.17 -11.02
CA SER A 192 5.40 -0.59 -10.11
C SER A 192 5.12 -1.93 -9.42
N MET A 193 3.89 -2.44 -9.51
CA MET A 193 3.53 -3.83 -9.27
C MET A 193 2.69 -4.32 -10.45
N ARG A 194 3.06 -5.46 -11.05
CA ARG A 194 2.32 -6.10 -12.14
C ARG A 194 2.07 -7.54 -11.77
N VAL A 195 0.93 -8.06 -12.17
CA VAL A 195 0.49 -9.41 -11.80
C VAL A 195 -0.01 -10.13 -13.04
N ASP A 196 0.58 -11.28 -13.33
CA ASP A 196 0.09 -12.23 -14.30
C ASP A 196 -0.50 -13.43 -13.56
N VAL A 197 -1.74 -13.79 -13.89
CA VAL A 197 -2.47 -14.88 -13.25
C VAL A 197 -2.45 -16.12 -14.14
N ASN A 198 -1.84 -17.18 -13.66
CA ASN A 198 -1.87 -18.50 -14.28
C ASN A 198 -3.00 -19.32 -13.67
N LEU A 199 -4.03 -19.65 -14.45
CA LEU A 199 -5.23 -20.31 -13.98
C LEU A 199 -5.54 -21.55 -14.79
N SER A 200 -5.94 -22.64 -14.12
CA SER A 200 -6.56 -23.80 -14.72
C SER A 200 -7.72 -24.29 -13.87
N VAL A 201 -8.62 -25.08 -14.47
CA VAL A 201 -9.75 -25.72 -13.80
C VAL A 201 -9.64 -27.22 -13.95
N ARG A 202 -9.91 -27.96 -12.86
CA ARG A 202 -9.96 -29.44 -12.85
C ARG A 202 -11.16 -29.95 -12.05
N GLU A 203 -11.57 -31.18 -12.29
CA GLU A 203 -12.57 -31.84 -11.44
C GLU A 203 -11.99 -32.06 -10.04
N VAL A 204 -12.80 -31.85 -9.02
CA VAL A 204 -12.41 -32.06 -7.61
C VAL A 204 -11.97 -33.51 -7.41
N GLY A 205 -10.77 -33.69 -6.84
CA GLY A 205 -10.17 -35.00 -6.61
C GLY A 205 -9.42 -35.59 -7.82
N SER A 206 -9.28 -34.85 -8.91
CA SER A 206 -8.45 -35.25 -10.05
C SER A 206 -6.96 -35.03 -9.75
N ASP A 207 -6.13 -36.03 -10.11
CA ASP A 207 -4.67 -35.91 -10.05
C ASP A 207 -4.08 -35.12 -11.25
N HIS A 208 -4.89 -34.89 -12.28
CA HIS A 208 -4.48 -34.14 -13.47
C HIS A 208 -4.73 -32.65 -13.26
N MET A 209 -3.68 -31.87 -13.41
CA MET A 209 -3.81 -30.42 -13.54
C MET A 209 -4.59 -30.08 -14.81
N GLY A 210 -5.50 -29.11 -14.76
CA GLY A 210 -6.17 -28.62 -15.96
C GLY A 210 -5.22 -27.88 -16.90
N THR A 211 -5.71 -27.53 -18.08
CA THR A 211 -4.94 -26.72 -19.03
C THR A 211 -4.84 -25.27 -18.55
N ARG A 212 -3.63 -24.78 -18.42
CA ARG A 212 -3.32 -23.45 -17.92
C ARG A 212 -3.57 -22.36 -18.98
N THR A 213 -4.23 -21.27 -18.56
CA THR A 213 -4.26 -20.01 -19.29
C THR A 213 -3.56 -18.93 -18.46
N GLU A 214 -2.90 -18.01 -19.13
CA GLU A 214 -2.22 -16.87 -18.51
C GLU A 214 -3.05 -15.61 -18.74
N MET A 215 -3.44 -14.92 -17.66
CA MET A 215 -4.22 -13.69 -17.71
C MET A 215 -3.31 -12.49 -17.48
N LYS A 216 -3.32 -11.54 -18.44
CA LYS A 216 -2.51 -10.31 -18.40
C LYS A 216 -3.36 -9.04 -18.40
N ASN A 217 -2.71 -7.89 -18.17
CA ASN A 217 -3.33 -6.57 -18.15
C ASN A 217 -4.28 -6.36 -16.96
N LEU A 218 -3.86 -6.80 -15.80
CA LEU A 218 -4.61 -6.75 -14.54
C LEU A 218 -4.14 -5.56 -13.70
N ASN A 219 -4.82 -4.41 -13.81
CA ASN A 219 -4.34 -3.14 -13.28
C ASN A 219 -4.97 -2.75 -11.93
N SER A 220 -5.78 -3.63 -11.33
CA SER A 220 -6.37 -3.43 -10.01
C SER A 220 -6.74 -4.77 -9.36
N PHE A 221 -6.85 -4.81 -8.04
CA PHE A 221 -7.33 -6.02 -7.34
C PHE A 221 -8.74 -6.42 -7.78
N LYS A 222 -9.60 -5.44 -8.09
CA LYS A 222 -10.92 -5.71 -8.66
C LYS A 222 -10.83 -6.40 -10.02
N ALA A 223 -9.97 -5.90 -10.91
CA ALA A 223 -9.72 -6.52 -12.21
C ALA A 223 -9.19 -7.95 -12.10
N ILE A 224 -8.29 -8.20 -11.14
CA ILE A 224 -7.76 -9.54 -10.85
C ILE A 224 -8.90 -10.48 -10.41
N THR A 225 -9.76 -10.04 -9.48
CA THR A 225 -10.91 -10.84 -9.02
C THR A 225 -11.84 -11.19 -10.17
N HIS A 226 -12.27 -10.20 -10.96
CA HIS A 226 -13.18 -10.42 -12.09
C HIS A 226 -12.56 -11.31 -13.18
N ALA A 227 -11.27 -11.14 -13.45
CA ALA A 227 -10.57 -11.96 -14.42
C ALA A 227 -10.49 -13.43 -14.00
N ILE A 228 -10.21 -13.70 -12.73
CA ILE A 228 -10.18 -15.07 -12.18
C ILE A 228 -11.57 -15.71 -12.24
N GLU A 229 -12.61 -15.00 -11.83
CA GLU A 229 -13.98 -15.50 -11.84
C GLU A 229 -14.47 -15.76 -13.28
N GLY A 230 -14.27 -14.79 -14.19
CA GLY A 230 -14.69 -14.93 -15.57
C GLY A 230 -13.93 -16.03 -16.34
N GLU A 231 -12.62 -16.16 -16.10
CA GLU A 231 -11.84 -17.23 -16.75
C GLU A 231 -12.19 -18.62 -16.17
N ARG A 232 -12.43 -18.71 -14.86
CA ARG A 232 -12.92 -19.93 -14.23
C ARG A 232 -14.24 -20.38 -14.86
N GLU A 233 -15.22 -19.49 -14.98
CA GLU A 233 -16.53 -19.80 -15.59
C GLU A 233 -16.36 -20.25 -17.02
N ARG A 234 -15.58 -19.53 -17.85
CA ARG A 234 -15.31 -19.89 -19.23
C ARG A 234 -14.71 -21.29 -19.38
N GLN A 235 -13.74 -21.65 -18.54
CA GLN A 235 -13.11 -22.98 -18.59
C GLN A 235 -14.09 -24.08 -18.17
N ILE A 236 -14.92 -23.85 -17.16
CA ILE A 236 -15.96 -24.80 -16.72
C ILE A 236 -16.97 -25.04 -17.85
N GLU A 237 -17.46 -23.96 -18.49
CA GLU A 237 -18.38 -24.07 -19.62
C GLU A 237 -17.81 -24.94 -20.77
N LEU A 238 -16.55 -24.70 -21.16
CA LEU A 238 -15.87 -25.50 -22.16
C LEU A 238 -15.80 -26.98 -21.78
N LEU A 239 -15.42 -27.27 -20.52
CA LEU A 239 -15.31 -28.65 -20.03
C LEU A 239 -16.68 -29.36 -19.95
N GLU A 240 -17.75 -28.64 -19.57
CA GLU A 240 -19.11 -29.18 -19.54
C GLU A 240 -19.68 -29.43 -20.94
N GLU A 241 -19.28 -28.60 -21.93
CA GLU A 241 -19.61 -28.82 -23.33
C GLU A 241 -18.76 -29.94 -23.98
N GLY A 242 -17.81 -30.53 -23.26
CA GLY A 242 -16.90 -31.55 -23.80
C GLY A 242 -15.84 -30.99 -24.71
N LYS A 243 -15.57 -29.72 -24.66
CA LYS A 243 -14.50 -29.03 -25.39
C LYS A 243 -13.20 -29.01 -24.58
N GLU A 244 -12.08 -28.84 -25.26
CA GLU A 244 -10.77 -28.69 -24.63
C GLU A 244 -10.47 -27.22 -24.35
N VAL A 245 -9.86 -26.96 -23.20
CA VAL A 245 -9.25 -25.66 -22.91
C VAL A 245 -7.91 -25.59 -23.63
N ILE A 246 -7.67 -24.52 -24.38
CA ILE A 246 -6.41 -24.30 -25.12
C ILE A 246 -5.45 -23.50 -24.20
N GLN A 247 -4.20 -23.92 -24.14
CA GLN A 247 -3.15 -23.18 -23.45
C GLN A 247 -2.81 -21.91 -24.22
N GLU A 248 -3.18 -20.75 -23.67
CA GLU A 248 -3.02 -19.46 -24.32
C GLU A 248 -2.80 -18.33 -23.30
N THR A 249 -2.21 -17.23 -23.78
CA THR A 249 -2.18 -15.96 -23.04
C THR A 249 -3.40 -15.13 -23.42
N ARG A 250 -4.12 -14.64 -22.44
CA ARG A 250 -5.34 -13.85 -22.58
C ARG A 250 -5.17 -12.46 -21.97
N ARG A 251 -5.73 -11.45 -22.63
CA ARG A 251 -5.76 -10.09 -22.12
C ARG A 251 -7.13 -9.79 -21.52
N TRP A 252 -7.14 -9.28 -20.31
CA TRP A 252 -8.35 -8.79 -19.66
C TRP A 252 -8.72 -7.39 -20.15
N ASP A 253 -10.01 -7.15 -20.37
CA ASP A 253 -10.60 -5.85 -20.73
C ASP A 253 -11.60 -5.47 -19.62
N ASP A 254 -11.21 -4.55 -18.74
CA ASP A 254 -12.01 -4.10 -17.59
C ASP A 254 -13.34 -3.45 -18.02
N ASN A 255 -13.37 -2.79 -19.18
CA ASN A 255 -14.57 -2.12 -19.66
C ASN A 255 -15.63 -3.09 -20.18
N LYS A 256 -15.17 -4.22 -20.73
CA LYS A 256 -16.03 -5.28 -21.28
C LYS A 256 -16.26 -6.43 -20.31
N GLU A 257 -15.56 -6.42 -19.18
CA GLU A 257 -15.54 -7.52 -18.21
C GLU A 257 -15.34 -8.90 -18.88
N SER A 258 -14.41 -8.95 -19.83
CA SER A 258 -14.13 -10.15 -20.63
C SER A 258 -12.66 -10.24 -21.01
N SER A 259 -12.21 -11.47 -21.30
CA SER A 259 -10.88 -11.73 -21.80
C SER A 259 -10.89 -12.15 -23.28
N HIS A 260 -9.81 -11.85 -23.99
CA HIS A 260 -9.60 -12.33 -25.36
C HIS A 260 -8.20 -12.89 -25.52
N ALA A 261 -8.08 -13.93 -26.38
CA ALA A 261 -6.80 -14.55 -26.65
C ALA A 261 -5.85 -13.57 -27.36
N MET A 262 -4.59 -13.54 -26.91
CA MET A 262 -3.52 -12.77 -27.54
C MET A 262 -2.65 -13.66 -28.43
N ARG A 263 -2.21 -14.81 -27.91
CA ARG A 263 -1.36 -15.77 -28.60
C ARG A 263 -1.60 -17.17 -28.06
N SER A 264 -1.39 -18.17 -28.87
CA SER A 264 -1.46 -19.58 -28.50
C SER A 264 -0.07 -20.15 -28.15
N LYS A 265 -0.04 -21.39 -27.66
CA LYS A 265 1.20 -22.13 -27.37
C LYS A 265 2.08 -22.34 -28.61
N GLU A 266 1.51 -22.39 -29.79
CA GLU A 266 2.24 -22.54 -31.06
C GLU A 266 3.15 -21.35 -31.36
N ASP A 267 2.83 -20.16 -30.76
CA ASP A 267 3.64 -18.96 -30.86
C ASP A 267 4.68 -18.83 -29.72
N ALA A 268 4.83 -19.85 -28.88
CA ALA A 268 5.78 -19.83 -27.76
C ALA A 268 7.22 -19.74 -28.29
N LYS A 269 7.91 -18.64 -27.95
CA LYS A 269 9.29 -18.42 -28.37
C LYS A 269 10.23 -19.22 -27.47
N ASP A 270 11.21 -19.90 -28.07
CA ASP A 270 12.38 -20.37 -27.32
C ASP A 270 13.31 -19.18 -27.06
N TYR A 271 13.42 -18.77 -25.81
CA TYR A 271 14.26 -17.65 -25.40
C TYR A 271 15.75 -17.96 -25.43
N ARG A 272 16.18 -19.18 -25.64
CA ARG A 272 17.58 -19.59 -25.78
C ARG A 272 18.47 -18.99 -24.68
N TYR A 273 18.08 -19.21 -23.42
CA TYR A 273 18.82 -18.71 -22.27
C TYR A 273 20.26 -19.18 -22.24
N PHE A 274 21.17 -18.28 -21.90
CA PHE A 274 22.55 -18.61 -21.58
C PHE A 274 23.11 -17.60 -20.55
N PRO A 275 24.16 -17.96 -19.78
CA PRO A 275 24.76 -17.05 -18.82
C PRO A 275 25.22 -15.74 -19.46
N ASP A 276 24.92 -14.60 -18.83
CA ASP A 276 25.40 -13.32 -19.29
C ASP A 276 26.93 -13.23 -19.18
N PRO A 277 27.67 -13.05 -20.29
CA PRO A 277 29.14 -13.05 -20.24
C PRO A 277 29.73 -11.76 -19.66
N ASP A 278 28.94 -10.69 -19.59
CA ASP A 278 29.38 -9.36 -19.14
C ASP A 278 29.17 -9.17 -17.62
N LEU A 279 28.42 -10.06 -16.99
CA LEU A 279 28.17 -10.02 -15.55
C LEU A 279 28.82 -11.22 -14.84
N GLN A 280 29.68 -10.92 -13.89
CA GLN A 280 30.29 -11.97 -13.06
C GLN A 280 29.24 -12.62 -12.14
N PRO A 281 29.33 -13.95 -11.92
CA PRO A 281 28.53 -14.60 -10.89
C PRO A 281 28.72 -13.95 -9.53
N MET A 282 27.63 -13.85 -8.78
CA MET A 282 27.64 -13.25 -7.44
C MET A 282 27.87 -14.32 -6.38
N GLN A 283 28.70 -13.99 -5.40
CA GLN A 283 28.80 -14.73 -4.15
C GLN A 283 28.24 -13.86 -3.02
N ILE A 284 27.27 -14.39 -2.30
CA ILE A 284 26.61 -13.70 -1.19
C ILE A 284 27.27 -14.10 0.13
N PRO A 285 28.10 -13.25 0.76
CA PRO A 285 28.76 -13.54 2.02
C PRO A 285 27.76 -13.64 3.17
N THR A 286 28.05 -14.49 4.17
CA THR A 286 27.20 -14.65 5.36
C THR A 286 27.03 -13.34 6.11
N GLU A 287 28.10 -12.61 6.27
CA GLU A 287 28.14 -11.32 6.98
C GLU A 287 27.22 -10.28 6.32
N TRP A 288 27.12 -10.30 5.00
CA TRP A 288 26.21 -9.40 4.29
C TRP A 288 24.74 -9.78 4.51
N MET A 289 24.43 -11.07 4.48
CA MET A 289 23.09 -11.58 4.82
C MET A 289 22.69 -11.23 6.25
N GLU A 290 23.58 -11.38 7.21
CA GLU A 290 23.35 -11.04 8.62
C GLU A 290 23.12 -9.53 8.79
N GLN A 291 23.88 -8.68 8.09
CA GLN A 291 23.67 -7.23 8.08
C GLN A 291 22.29 -6.86 7.52
N ILE A 292 21.84 -7.51 6.46
CA ILE A 292 20.52 -7.27 5.88
C ILE A 292 19.43 -7.72 6.84
N ARG A 293 19.58 -8.93 7.41
CA ARG A 293 18.63 -9.48 8.38
C ARG A 293 18.48 -8.59 9.62
N SER A 294 19.57 -8.05 10.14
CA SER A 294 19.55 -7.18 11.32
C SER A 294 18.87 -5.81 11.06
N ARG A 295 18.67 -5.45 9.81
CA ARG A 295 18.01 -4.20 9.40
C ARG A 295 16.55 -4.40 8.98
N GLN A 296 16.05 -5.64 8.99
CA GLN A 296 14.64 -5.87 8.68
C GLN A 296 13.76 -5.18 9.72
N PRO A 297 12.69 -4.50 9.30
CA PRO A 297 11.74 -3.89 10.21
C PRO A 297 10.92 -4.99 10.91
N GLU A 298 10.30 -4.63 12.01
CA GLU A 298 9.17 -5.37 12.56
C GLU A 298 8.01 -5.28 11.56
N PHE A 299 7.50 -6.42 11.11
CA PHE A 299 6.41 -6.46 10.13
C PHE A 299 5.03 -6.28 10.79
N GLN A 300 4.02 -6.10 9.95
CA GLN A 300 2.67 -5.76 10.37
C GLN A 300 2.12 -6.63 11.50
N GLU A 301 2.22 -7.95 11.38
CA GLU A 301 1.63 -8.88 12.35
C GLU A 301 2.29 -8.79 13.72
N GLU A 302 3.63 -8.75 13.74
CA GLU A 302 4.41 -8.59 14.97
C GLU A 302 4.12 -7.24 15.61
N ARG A 303 4.06 -6.20 14.79
CA ARG A 303 3.80 -4.82 15.22
C ARG A 303 2.37 -4.66 15.76
N ALA A 304 1.37 -5.27 15.11
CA ALA A 304 -0.01 -5.29 15.58
C ALA A 304 -0.13 -6.00 16.93
N ALA A 305 0.48 -7.19 17.09
CA ALA A 305 0.52 -7.91 18.35
C ALA A 305 1.18 -7.08 19.46
N ARG A 306 2.28 -6.39 19.16
CA ARG A 306 2.93 -5.47 20.09
C ARG A 306 2.02 -4.30 20.48
N TYR A 307 1.22 -3.75 19.56
CA TYR A 307 0.29 -2.66 19.88
C TYR A 307 -0.83 -3.11 20.80
N GLU A 308 -1.31 -4.34 20.65
CA GLU A 308 -2.27 -4.93 21.59
C GLU A 308 -1.66 -5.08 23.00
N GLU A 309 -0.45 -5.61 23.09
CA GLU A 309 0.24 -5.84 24.36
C GLU A 309 0.73 -4.55 25.02
N GLN A 310 1.45 -3.71 24.27
CA GLN A 310 2.13 -2.52 24.81
C GLN A 310 1.18 -1.35 25.05
N TYR A 311 0.27 -1.10 24.11
CA TYR A 311 -0.62 0.07 24.16
C TYR A 311 -2.06 -0.28 24.58
N GLY A 312 -2.38 -1.55 24.72
CA GLY A 312 -3.72 -2.02 25.07
C GLY A 312 -4.79 -1.64 24.04
N LEU A 313 -4.42 -1.63 22.77
CA LEU A 313 -5.35 -1.37 21.67
C LEU A 313 -6.16 -2.62 21.33
N PRO A 314 -7.40 -2.48 20.86
CA PRO A 314 -8.14 -3.59 20.27
C PRO A 314 -7.42 -4.12 19.03
N ALA A 315 -7.51 -5.44 18.75
CA ALA A 315 -6.89 -6.08 17.60
C ALA A 315 -7.27 -5.40 16.26
N TYR A 316 -8.53 -4.97 16.14
CA TYR A 316 -9.00 -4.23 14.97
C TYR A 316 -8.26 -2.90 14.78
N ASP A 317 -8.10 -2.11 15.85
CA ASP A 317 -7.39 -0.82 15.79
C ASP A 317 -5.91 -1.03 15.47
N ALA A 318 -5.28 -2.02 16.12
CA ALA A 318 -3.90 -2.40 15.87
C ALA A 318 -3.67 -2.80 14.41
N SER A 319 -4.59 -3.59 13.82
CA SER A 319 -4.50 -4.03 12.43
C SER A 319 -4.60 -2.86 11.44
N ILE A 320 -5.47 -1.87 11.69
CA ILE A 320 -5.60 -0.69 10.82
C ILE A 320 -4.35 0.20 10.92
N LEU A 321 -3.89 0.50 12.12
CA LEU A 321 -2.73 1.37 12.33
C LEU A 321 -1.44 0.79 11.78
N THR A 322 -1.37 -0.51 11.60
CA THR A 322 -0.20 -1.23 11.06
C THR A 322 -0.36 -1.64 9.59
N GLN A 323 -1.43 -1.25 8.90
CA GLN A 323 -1.61 -1.59 7.48
C GLN A 323 -0.46 -1.10 6.63
N THR A 324 0.09 0.08 6.93
CA THR A 324 1.27 0.62 6.27
C THR A 324 2.32 0.98 7.30
N LYS A 325 3.58 0.86 6.90
CA LYS A 325 4.70 1.25 7.75
C LYS A 325 4.62 2.72 8.15
N HIS A 326 4.23 3.57 7.22
CA HIS A 326 4.14 5.01 7.45
C HIS A 326 3.11 5.37 8.52
N MET A 327 1.89 4.81 8.42
CA MET A 327 0.84 4.99 9.43
C MET A 327 1.30 4.51 10.81
N ALA A 328 1.95 3.36 10.87
CA ALA A 328 2.44 2.78 12.10
C ALA A 328 3.56 3.64 12.74
N ASP A 329 4.50 4.13 11.92
CA ASP A 329 5.57 5.02 12.39
C ASP A 329 4.99 6.36 12.90
N MET A 330 4.00 6.92 12.20
CA MET A 330 3.29 8.14 12.60
C MET A 330 2.55 7.94 13.94
N PHE A 331 1.88 6.80 14.10
CA PHE A 331 1.20 6.45 15.33
C PHE A 331 2.17 6.36 16.51
N GLU A 332 3.25 5.59 16.38
CA GLU A 332 4.23 5.40 17.48
C GLU A 332 4.86 6.71 17.90
N GLN A 333 5.38 7.49 16.95
CA GLN A 333 6.02 8.76 17.25
C GLN A 333 5.05 9.75 17.93
N THR A 334 3.81 9.82 17.47
CA THR A 334 2.80 10.69 18.09
C THR A 334 2.40 10.21 19.48
N ALA A 335 2.19 8.89 19.65
CA ALA A 335 1.80 8.29 20.91
C ALA A 335 2.89 8.46 21.99
N ASP A 336 4.15 8.29 21.62
CA ASP A 336 5.29 8.49 22.50
C ASP A 336 5.41 9.96 22.94
N LEU A 337 5.19 10.91 22.04
CA LEU A 337 5.25 12.34 22.32
C LEU A 337 4.09 12.84 23.21
N CYS A 338 2.88 12.34 22.99
CA CYS A 338 1.72 12.79 23.79
C CYS A 338 1.41 11.91 25.01
N GLY A 339 2.01 10.71 25.11
CA GLY A 339 1.78 9.76 26.20
C GLY A 339 0.37 9.14 26.21
N ASN A 340 -0.37 9.23 25.11
CA ASN A 340 -1.76 8.76 25.05
C ASN A 340 -2.05 7.96 23.76
N PRO A 341 -1.67 6.66 23.69
CA PRO A 341 -1.85 5.84 22.51
C PRO A 341 -3.31 5.74 22.02
N LYS A 342 -4.27 5.63 22.95
CA LYS A 342 -5.69 5.52 22.58
C LYS A 342 -6.22 6.77 21.89
N LYS A 343 -5.82 7.95 22.35
CA LYS A 343 -6.21 9.21 21.69
C LYS A 343 -5.54 9.35 20.34
N THR A 344 -4.26 9.02 20.24
CA THR A 344 -3.54 8.99 18.96
C THR A 344 -4.22 8.08 17.96
N ALA A 345 -4.54 6.84 18.34
CA ALA A 345 -5.28 5.90 17.52
C ALA A 345 -6.61 6.49 17.02
N ASN A 346 -7.41 7.06 17.94
CA ASN A 346 -8.69 7.67 17.59
C ASN A 346 -8.56 8.85 16.61
N TRP A 347 -7.51 9.67 16.74
CA TRP A 347 -7.27 10.79 15.83
C TRP A 347 -6.87 10.31 14.43
N LEU A 348 -5.93 9.39 14.35
CA LEU A 348 -5.44 8.86 13.06
C LEU A 348 -6.52 8.05 12.35
N MET A 349 -7.15 7.10 13.04
CA MET A 349 -8.19 6.23 12.46
C MET A 349 -9.49 6.96 12.17
N GLY A 350 -9.92 7.86 13.06
CA GLY A 350 -11.17 8.59 12.92
C GLY A 350 -11.05 9.77 11.95
N GLU A 351 -10.36 10.83 12.39
CA GLU A 351 -10.27 12.07 11.61
C GLU A 351 -9.22 11.98 10.49
N GLY A 352 -8.08 11.30 10.73
CA GLY A 352 -7.02 11.12 9.74
C GLY A 352 -7.51 10.38 8.51
N LEU A 353 -7.97 9.15 8.64
CA LEU A 353 -8.47 8.34 7.52
C LEU A 353 -9.68 8.99 6.83
N ARG A 354 -10.54 9.70 7.58
CA ARG A 354 -11.67 10.45 7.00
C ARG A 354 -11.17 11.55 6.04
N LEU A 355 -10.20 12.36 6.49
CA LEU A 355 -9.63 13.45 5.69
C LEU A 355 -8.87 12.94 4.47
N LEU A 356 -8.10 11.86 4.61
CA LEU A 356 -7.43 11.21 3.49
C LEU A 356 -8.43 10.76 2.43
N LYS A 357 -9.48 10.06 2.84
CA LYS A 357 -10.55 9.61 1.94
C LYS A 357 -11.24 10.78 1.22
N GLU A 358 -11.54 11.88 1.92
CA GLU A 358 -12.16 13.08 1.33
C GLU A 358 -11.24 13.75 0.30
N LYS A 359 -9.93 13.70 0.50
CA LYS A 359 -8.92 14.28 -0.39
C LYS A 359 -8.44 13.31 -1.49
N GLY A 360 -8.86 12.03 -1.46
CA GLY A 360 -8.36 10.99 -2.36
C GLY A 360 -6.88 10.67 -2.15
N MET A 361 -6.41 10.79 -0.92
CA MET A 361 -5.03 10.53 -0.51
C MET A 361 -4.93 9.16 0.17
N GLU A 362 -3.76 8.53 0.08
CA GLU A 362 -3.42 7.31 0.81
C GLU A 362 -2.73 7.64 2.15
N ALA A 363 -2.55 6.62 3.00
CA ALA A 363 -1.88 6.80 4.29
C ALA A 363 -0.42 7.28 4.17
N GLU A 364 0.26 6.89 3.10
CA GLU A 364 1.61 7.28 2.74
C GLU A 364 1.76 8.76 2.40
N ASP A 365 0.65 9.42 2.05
CA ASP A 365 0.63 10.85 1.71
C ASP A 365 0.48 11.75 2.96
N MET A 366 0.38 11.17 4.16
CA MET A 366 0.37 11.92 5.42
C MET A 366 1.77 12.45 5.75
N ASP A 367 2.10 13.61 5.25
CA ASP A 367 3.39 14.25 5.46
C ASP A 367 3.28 15.44 6.43
N PHE A 368 3.06 15.14 7.71
CA PHE A 368 3.08 16.14 8.77
C PHE A 368 3.95 15.70 9.95
N THR A 369 4.42 16.67 10.72
CA THR A 369 5.27 16.43 11.88
C THR A 369 4.48 15.74 13.01
N PRO A 370 4.82 14.53 13.47
CA PRO A 370 4.11 13.81 14.56
C PRO A 370 3.92 14.63 15.82
N LYS A 371 4.88 15.52 16.14
CA LYS A 371 4.79 16.43 17.26
C LYS A 371 3.59 17.39 17.16
N HIS A 372 3.22 17.83 15.96
CA HIS A 372 2.08 18.73 15.79
C HIS A 372 0.76 18.05 16.16
N LEU A 373 0.58 16.78 15.81
CA LEU A 373 -0.59 16.03 16.28
C LEU A 373 -0.53 15.77 17.79
N ALA A 374 0.64 15.45 18.32
CA ALA A 374 0.83 15.25 19.77
C ALA A 374 0.48 16.52 20.56
N ASP A 375 0.98 17.68 20.14
CA ASP A 375 0.69 18.98 20.78
C ASP A 375 -0.81 19.32 20.71
N LEU A 376 -1.47 19.01 19.58
CA LEU A 376 -2.93 19.17 19.43
C LEU A 376 -3.70 18.25 20.38
N ILE A 377 -3.32 16.98 20.51
CA ILE A 377 -3.93 16.02 21.44
C ILE A 377 -3.79 16.54 22.87
N GLN A 378 -2.60 16.98 23.26
CA GLN A 378 -2.35 17.54 24.60
C GLN A 378 -3.14 18.83 24.84
N ALA A 379 -3.31 19.68 23.83
CA ALA A 379 -4.13 20.89 23.93
C ALA A 379 -5.62 20.57 24.15
N VAL A 380 -6.14 19.53 23.49
CA VAL A 380 -7.51 19.05 23.69
C VAL A 380 -7.68 18.49 25.11
N GLU A 381 -6.77 17.66 25.57
CA GLU A 381 -6.82 17.06 26.91
C GLU A 381 -6.64 18.08 28.02
N GLY A 382 -5.82 19.10 27.80
CA GLY A 382 -5.64 20.24 28.66
C GLY A 382 -6.78 21.26 28.63
N GLY A 383 -7.85 21.01 27.87
CA GLY A 383 -9.00 21.91 27.75
C GLY A 383 -8.69 23.23 27.04
N LYS A 384 -7.55 23.37 26.38
CA LYS A 384 -7.15 24.60 25.67
C LYS A 384 -7.94 24.84 24.39
N ILE A 385 -8.53 23.80 23.81
CA ILE A 385 -9.34 23.84 22.60
C ILE A 385 -10.47 22.81 22.69
N ASN A 386 -11.63 23.13 22.13
CA ASN A 386 -12.72 22.17 22.02
C ASN A 386 -12.53 21.23 20.83
N GLN A 387 -13.18 20.04 20.85
CA GLN A 387 -13.07 19.01 19.84
C GLN A 387 -13.41 19.49 18.42
N ALA A 388 -14.41 20.34 18.26
CA ALA A 388 -14.84 20.82 16.94
C ALA A 388 -13.77 21.72 16.29
N ASN A 389 -13.15 22.59 17.08
CA ASN A 389 -12.05 23.42 16.57
C ASN A 389 -10.76 22.62 16.39
N ALA A 390 -10.49 21.64 17.27
CA ALA A 390 -9.34 20.77 17.15
C ALA A 390 -9.35 19.98 15.81
N LYS A 391 -10.51 19.52 15.35
CA LYS A 391 -10.65 18.89 14.02
C LYS A 391 -10.26 19.84 12.88
N LYS A 392 -10.59 21.13 12.98
CA LYS A 392 -10.18 22.13 11.96
C LYS A 392 -8.67 22.35 11.99
N VAL A 393 -8.07 22.37 13.18
CA VAL A 393 -6.61 22.50 13.35
C VAL A 393 -5.92 21.27 12.73
N PHE A 394 -6.43 20.06 13.00
CA PHE A 394 -5.87 18.83 12.45
C PHE A 394 -5.96 18.78 10.92
N ALA A 395 -7.08 19.22 10.36
CA ALA A 395 -7.19 19.35 8.90
C ALA A 395 -6.13 20.28 8.32
N LYS A 396 -5.76 21.35 9.04
CA LYS A 396 -4.71 22.28 8.62
C LYS A 396 -3.30 21.74 8.86
N ILE A 397 -3.10 20.95 9.90
CA ILE A 397 -1.86 20.19 10.09
C ILE A 397 -1.63 19.24 8.92
N LEU A 398 -2.65 18.46 8.53
CA LEU A 398 -2.56 17.52 7.41
C LEU A 398 -2.31 18.22 6.06
N GLU A 399 -2.75 19.46 5.90
CA GLU A 399 -2.64 20.21 4.64
C GLU A 399 -1.31 20.96 4.51
N ASP A 400 -0.86 21.62 5.56
CA ASP A 400 0.25 22.58 5.54
C ASP A 400 1.29 22.37 6.66
N ASP A 401 1.18 21.28 7.42
CA ASP A 401 2.02 20.95 8.59
C ASP A 401 2.20 22.13 9.57
N VAL A 402 1.11 22.86 9.85
CA VAL A 402 1.17 24.04 10.74
C VAL A 402 1.47 23.66 12.19
N GLU A 403 2.26 24.49 12.87
CA GLU A 403 2.46 24.37 14.32
C GLU A 403 1.12 24.69 15.03
N PRO A 404 0.53 23.74 15.78
CA PRO A 404 -0.87 23.85 16.23
C PRO A 404 -1.10 24.97 17.24
N ILE A 405 -0.17 25.20 18.17
CA ILE A 405 -0.37 26.21 19.23
C ILE A 405 -0.37 27.62 18.62
N ALA A 406 0.62 27.94 17.79
CA ALA A 406 0.68 29.23 17.12
C ALA A 406 -0.50 29.45 16.17
N TYR A 407 -0.94 28.37 15.47
CA TYR A 407 -2.12 28.44 14.61
C TYR A 407 -3.40 28.70 15.41
N MET A 408 -3.59 28.01 16.56
CA MET A 408 -4.73 28.22 17.44
C MET A 408 -4.77 29.64 18.03
N GLU A 409 -3.62 30.21 18.37
CA GLU A 409 -3.50 31.58 18.85
C GLU A 409 -3.88 32.58 17.76
N LYS A 410 -3.28 32.45 16.58
CA LYS A 410 -3.52 33.32 15.42
C LYS A 410 -5.00 33.36 15.01
N GLU A 411 -5.63 32.20 14.93
CA GLU A 411 -7.04 32.05 14.54
C GLU A 411 -8.00 32.26 15.72
N GLY A 412 -7.48 32.51 16.91
CA GLY A 412 -8.27 32.73 18.12
C GLY A 412 -9.16 31.54 18.46
N LEU A 413 -8.67 30.30 18.30
CA LEU A 413 -9.40 29.05 18.55
C LEU A 413 -9.24 28.55 19.98
N LEU A 414 -8.35 29.17 20.77
CA LEU A 414 -8.14 28.81 22.15
C LEU A 414 -9.39 29.09 22.99
N MET A 415 -9.61 28.21 23.96
CA MET A 415 -10.66 28.37 24.97
C MET A 415 -10.32 29.56 25.88
N VAL A 416 -11.33 30.33 26.22
CA VAL A 416 -11.20 31.42 27.17
C VAL A 416 -11.29 30.81 28.57
N SER A 417 -10.17 30.76 29.27
CA SER A 417 -10.08 30.31 30.67
C SER A 417 -10.21 31.45 31.69
N ASP A 418 -10.39 32.68 31.20
CA ASP A 418 -10.60 33.83 32.07
C ASP A 418 -12.01 33.76 32.72
N SER A 419 -12.01 33.38 34.01
CA SER A 419 -13.24 33.28 34.80
C SER A 419 -14.06 34.60 34.83
N GLY A 420 -13.39 35.75 34.78
CA GLY A 420 -14.04 37.06 34.75
C GLY A 420 -14.78 37.34 33.46
N ALA A 421 -14.21 36.93 32.32
CA ALA A 421 -14.87 37.07 31.03
C ALA A 421 -16.08 36.12 30.87
N ILE A 422 -15.97 34.90 31.40
CA ILE A 422 -17.07 33.92 31.40
C ILE A 422 -18.17 34.43 32.37
N GLU A 423 -17.80 34.92 33.54
CA GLU A 423 -18.74 35.47 34.53
C GLU A 423 -19.53 36.65 33.96
N ALA A 424 -18.87 37.59 33.28
CA ALA A 424 -19.52 38.73 32.64
C ALA A 424 -20.51 38.27 31.54
N ALA A 425 -20.16 37.23 30.76
CA ALA A 425 -21.04 36.66 29.75
C ALA A 425 -22.26 35.97 30.38
N VAL A 426 -22.09 35.28 31.52
CA VAL A 426 -23.16 34.66 32.29
C VAL A 426 -24.11 35.74 32.83
N ASP A 427 -23.59 36.79 33.46
CA ASP A 427 -24.41 37.90 33.99
C ASP A 427 -25.24 38.56 32.88
N GLN A 428 -24.64 38.75 31.71
CA GLN A 428 -25.33 39.35 30.61
C GLN A 428 -26.44 38.44 30.02
N VAL A 429 -26.20 37.12 29.96
CA VAL A 429 -27.21 36.15 29.48
C VAL A 429 -28.35 36.03 30.48
N LEU A 430 -28.08 36.05 31.78
CA LEU A 430 -29.12 36.06 32.83
C LEU A 430 -29.97 37.32 32.72
N ALA A 431 -29.37 38.49 32.52
CA ALA A 431 -30.08 39.78 32.36
C ALA A 431 -30.94 39.83 31.07
N GLU A 432 -30.46 39.18 29.98
CA GLU A 432 -31.18 39.10 28.73
C GLU A 432 -32.35 38.08 28.72
N ASN A 433 -32.39 37.15 29.66
CA ASN A 433 -33.38 36.06 29.72
C ASN A 433 -34.14 35.97 31.05
N PRO A 434 -34.77 37.05 31.56
CA PRO A 434 -35.39 37.07 32.90
C PRO A 434 -36.50 36.02 33.06
N LYS A 435 -37.28 35.76 32.04
CA LYS A 435 -38.35 34.73 32.07
C LYS A 435 -37.81 33.32 32.25
N THR A 436 -36.66 33.00 31.64
CA THR A 436 -36.01 31.70 31.78
C THR A 436 -35.42 31.52 33.16
N VAL A 437 -34.94 32.60 33.78
CA VAL A 437 -34.48 32.63 35.15
C VAL A 437 -35.64 32.36 36.13
N GLU A 438 -36.81 32.99 35.94
CA GLU A 438 -38.01 32.73 36.74
C GLU A 438 -38.51 31.27 36.56
N GLU A 439 -38.44 30.72 35.36
CA GLU A 439 -38.76 29.30 35.13
C GLU A 439 -37.84 28.35 35.87
N PHE A 440 -36.55 28.67 35.96
CA PHE A 440 -35.58 27.89 36.75
C PHE A 440 -35.92 27.91 38.24
N HIS A 441 -36.19 29.08 38.78
CA HIS A 441 -36.62 29.23 40.18
C HIS A 441 -37.97 28.55 40.48
N SER A 442 -38.82 28.35 39.46
CA SER A 442 -40.08 27.59 39.59
C SER A 442 -39.89 26.06 39.54
N GLY A 443 -38.62 25.56 39.50
CA GLY A 443 -38.27 24.14 39.53
C GLY A 443 -38.08 23.46 38.17
N LYS A 444 -38.05 24.23 37.07
CA LYS A 444 -37.79 23.69 35.74
C LYS A 444 -36.28 23.62 35.44
N GLU A 445 -35.57 22.65 36.00
CA GLU A 445 -34.10 22.53 35.79
C GLU A 445 -33.68 22.38 34.34
N LYS A 446 -34.55 21.89 33.44
CA LYS A 446 -34.21 21.70 32.00
C LYS A 446 -33.87 23.00 31.27
N VAL A 447 -34.28 24.16 31.75
CA VAL A 447 -33.97 25.47 31.16
C VAL A 447 -32.51 25.88 31.36
N LEU A 448 -31.78 25.26 32.27
CA LEU A 448 -30.34 25.46 32.45
C LEU A 448 -29.56 25.15 31.19
N GLY A 449 -29.92 24.11 30.49
CA GLY A 449 -29.29 23.76 29.22
C GLY A 449 -29.44 24.85 28.12
N PHE A 450 -30.59 25.54 28.11
CA PHE A 450 -30.81 26.69 27.23
C PHE A 450 -29.88 27.85 27.57
N LEU A 451 -29.78 28.20 28.88
CA LEU A 451 -28.88 29.28 29.33
C LEU A 451 -27.41 28.97 29.05
N VAL A 452 -26.96 27.73 29.29
CA VAL A 452 -25.63 27.29 28.89
C VAL A 452 -25.41 27.50 27.40
N GLY A 453 -26.39 27.11 26.57
CA GLY A 453 -26.33 27.29 25.10
C GLY A 453 -26.21 28.78 24.69
N GLN A 454 -26.92 29.70 25.40
CA GLN A 454 -26.83 31.15 25.14
C GLN A 454 -25.46 31.71 25.49
N VAL A 455 -24.90 31.33 26.67
CA VAL A 455 -23.55 31.73 27.07
C VAL A 455 -22.52 31.21 26.07
N MET A 456 -22.62 29.93 25.71
CA MET A 456 -21.73 29.31 24.69
C MET A 456 -21.81 30.04 23.35
N LYS A 457 -23.01 30.39 22.88
CA LYS A 457 -23.20 31.18 21.67
C LYS A 457 -22.56 32.56 21.74
N LYS A 458 -22.73 33.25 22.87
CA LYS A 458 -22.15 34.58 23.12
C LYS A 458 -20.63 34.54 23.19
N MET A 459 -20.08 33.51 23.78
CA MET A 459 -18.64 33.23 23.87
C MET A 459 -18.09 32.56 22.58
N ARG A 460 -18.90 32.42 21.53
CA ARG A 460 -18.54 31.76 20.26
C ARG A 460 -17.97 30.34 20.42
N GLY A 461 -18.47 29.59 21.42
CA GLY A 461 -18.01 28.24 21.71
C GLY A 461 -16.63 28.14 22.38
N LYS A 462 -16.10 29.27 22.87
CA LYS A 462 -14.75 29.35 23.51
C LYS A 462 -14.75 29.22 25.02
N ALA A 463 -15.91 29.19 25.69
CA ALA A 463 -16.00 28.99 27.13
C ALA A 463 -16.04 27.48 27.45
N ASP A 464 -15.50 27.12 28.64
CA ASP A 464 -15.66 25.76 29.15
C ASP A 464 -17.11 25.52 29.59
N PRO A 465 -17.83 24.56 29.03
CA PRO A 465 -19.24 24.29 29.37
C PRO A 465 -19.44 23.91 30.82
N GLY A 466 -18.44 23.26 31.44
CA GLY A 466 -18.44 22.92 32.88
C GLY A 466 -18.41 24.14 33.77
N MET A 467 -17.46 25.06 33.50
CA MET A 467 -17.37 26.35 34.21
C MET A 467 -18.62 27.22 34.01
N VAL A 468 -19.16 27.26 32.76
CA VAL A 468 -20.40 27.97 32.46
C VAL A 468 -21.56 27.42 33.30
N ASN A 469 -21.68 26.08 33.36
CA ASN A 469 -22.75 25.42 34.14
C ASN A 469 -22.60 25.68 35.63
N GLU A 470 -21.38 25.61 36.17
CA GLU A 470 -21.09 25.90 37.58
C GLU A 470 -21.41 27.35 37.94
N LEU A 471 -20.97 28.30 37.12
CA LEU A 471 -21.25 29.73 37.32
C LEU A 471 -22.75 30.05 37.21
N LEU A 472 -23.45 29.46 36.26
CA LEU A 472 -24.91 29.60 36.13
C LEU A 472 -25.62 29.06 37.38
N ARG A 473 -25.25 27.84 37.87
CA ARG A 473 -25.84 27.28 39.10
C ARG A 473 -25.55 28.08 40.35
N LYS A 474 -24.40 28.76 40.39
CA LYS A 474 -24.01 29.59 41.52
C LYS A 474 -24.75 30.95 41.53
N LYS A 475 -25.18 31.43 40.36
CA LYS A 475 -25.84 32.75 40.22
C LYS A 475 -27.37 32.65 40.07
N LEU A 476 -27.91 31.48 39.78
CA LEU A 476 -29.34 31.14 39.80
C LEU A 476 -29.77 30.62 41.14
#